data_06c3b76cf084c63f75518792362acddd
#
_entry.id   06c3b76cf084c63f75518792362acddd
#
_cell.length_a   1.000
_cell.length_b   1.000
_cell.length_c   1.000
_cell.angle_alpha   90.00
_cell.angle_beta   90.00
_cell.angle_gamma   90.00
#
_symmetry.space_group_name_H-M   'P 1'
#
loop_
_entity.id
_entity.type
_entity.pdbx_description
1 polymer ?
#
loop_
_entity_poly.entity_id
_entity_poly.type
_entity_poly.pdbx_seq_one_letter_code
_entity_poly.pdbx_strand_id
1 'polypeptide(L)'
;MENESKARKPTGTRYSDEVRERAVRMVFEHQHEYEAQGAAIRSIASKMGMSRETLRNWIIQAERDRGQRSGATTAELARLKELERENRELRTANEILRKASAYFAQAGATRAPSLTGR
;
A
#
# COMPACT_ATOMS: atom_id res chain seq x y z
N MET A 1 17.11 13.47 -21.45
CA MET A 1 16.82 13.36 -21.15
C MET A 1 16.34 13.38 -20.71
N GLU A 2 16.19 13.12 -20.40
CA GLU A 2 15.68 13.04 -19.73
C GLU A 2 14.96 13.03 -19.25
N ASN A 3 15.02 12.94 -19.18
CA ASN A 3 14.28 12.81 -18.53
C ASN A 3 13.81 12.76 -18.04
N GLU A 4 13.96 12.46 -17.90
CA GLU A 4 13.50 12.32 -17.24
C GLU A 4 13.08 12.51 -16.51
N SER A 5 13.43 12.54 -16.57
CA SER A 5 12.98 12.71 -15.71
C SER A 5 12.49 13.03 -15.22
N LYS A 6 12.64 13.28 -15.32
CA LYS A 6 12.14 13.49 -14.91
C LYS A 6 11.46 13.46 -14.31
N ALA A 7 11.42 13.16 -14.06
CA ALA A 7 10.78 12.99 -13.37
C ALA A 7 10.26 12.97 -12.79
N ARG A 8 10.05 12.77 -12.39
CA ARG A 8 9.53 12.53 -11.85
C ARG A 8 9.12 12.45 -11.10
N LYS A 9 8.92 12.08 -10.55
CA LYS A 9 8.40 11.90 -9.76
C LYS A 9 8.51 11.50 -8.99
N PRO A 10 8.73 11.65 -8.60
CA PRO A 10 9.11 11.32 -7.46
C PRO A 10 8.73 10.51 -6.60
N THR A 11 8.54 9.93 -6.50
CA THR A 11 8.03 9.14 -5.51
C THR A 11 9.01 8.13 -5.09
N GLY A 12 8.90 7.68 -3.90
CA GLY A 12 9.80 6.70 -3.36
C GLY A 12 9.76 5.38 -4.08
N THR A 13 8.78 5.22 -4.92
CA THR A 13 8.69 3.97 -5.63
C THR A 13 9.78 3.79 -6.65
N ARG A 14 10.59 4.81 -6.87
CA ARG A 14 11.67 4.69 -7.79
C ARG A 14 12.83 3.91 -7.26
N TYR A 15 12.87 3.65 -6.00
CA TYR A 15 14.02 2.97 -5.40
C TYR A 15 13.73 1.49 -5.26
N SER A 16 14.77 0.68 -5.49
CA SER A 16 14.60 -0.76 -5.34
C SER A 16 14.47 -1.12 -3.86
N ASP A 17 13.97 -2.31 -3.62
CA ASP A 17 13.86 -2.79 -2.25
C ASP A 17 15.22 -2.87 -1.60
N GLU A 18 16.25 -3.22 -2.36
CA GLU A 18 17.58 -3.28 -1.84
C GLU A 18 18.09 -1.95 -1.35
N VAL A 19 17.86 -0.90 -2.13
CA VAL A 19 18.28 0.44 -1.74
C VAL A 19 17.52 0.87 -0.49
N ARG A 20 16.24 0.59 -0.46
CA ARG A 20 15.41 0.95 0.68
C ARG A 20 15.90 0.26 1.94
N GLU A 21 16.15 -1.03 1.86
CA GLU A 21 16.61 -1.77 3.04
C GLU A 21 17.97 -1.28 3.51
N ARG A 22 18.84 -0.97 2.57
CA ARG A 22 20.16 -0.47 2.94
C ARG A 22 20.07 0.88 3.63
N ALA A 23 19.25 1.78 3.10
CA ALA A 23 19.11 3.10 3.69
C ALA A 23 18.54 3.00 5.10
N VAL A 24 17.52 2.17 5.27
CA VAL A 24 16.90 2.01 6.58
C VAL A 24 17.90 1.42 7.56
N ARG A 25 18.64 0.40 7.13
CA ARG A 25 19.62 -0.22 8.00
C ARG A 25 20.70 0.78 8.40
N MET A 26 21.14 1.60 7.46
CA MET A 26 22.17 2.58 7.78
C MET A 26 21.70 3.57 8.85
N VAL A 27 20.44 3.98 8.78
CA VAL A 27 19.92 4.87 9.79
C VAL A 27 19.91 4.19 11.16
N PHE A 28 19.38 2.98 11.23
CA PHE A 28 19.30 2.30 12.50
C PHE A 28 20.67 1.98 13.10
N GLU A 29 21.64 1.70 12.25
CA GLU A 29 22.96 1.38 12.74
C GLU A 29 23.76 2.59 13.19
N HIS A 30 23.48 3.74 12.58
CA HIS A 30 24.29 4.92 12.85
C HIS A 30 23.57 6.06 13.55
N GLN A 31 22.28 5.89 13.84
CA GLN A 31 21.54 7.01 14.41
C GLN A 31 22.10 7.48 15.74
N HIS A 32 22.72 6.59 16.49
CA HIS A 32 23.29 6.98 17.77
C HIS A 32 24.52 7.85 17.64
N GLU A 33 25.06 7.95 16.44
CA GLU A 33 26.21 8.83 16.20
C GLU A 33 25.80 10.27 15.96
N TYR A 34 24.49 10.51 15.91
CA TYR A 34 23.97 11.85 15.66
C TYR A 34 23.18 12.30 16.87
N GLU A 35 22.92 13.61 16.91
CA GLU A 35 22.18 14.16 18.02
C GLU A 35 20.78 13.62 18.11
N ALA A 36 20.19 13.35 16.99
CA ALA A 36 18.83 12.84 16.93
C ALA A 36 18.66 12.04 15.66
N GLN A 37 17.63 11.22 15.65
CA GLN A 37 17.34 10.41 14.48
C GLN A 37 17.11 11.26 13.24
N GLY A 38 16.48 12.43 13.41
CA GLY A 38 16.24 13.30 12.27
C GLY A 38 17.51 13.75 11.59
N ALA A 39 18.56 14.00 12.38
CA ALA A 39 19.84 14.38 11.82
C ALA A 39 20.48 13.24 11.05
N ALA A 40 20.34 12.04 11.59
CA ALA A 40 20.85 10.85 10.90
C ALA A 40 20.14 10.65 9.57
N ILE A 41 18.82 10.80 9.58
CA ILE A 41 18.03 10.64 8.37
C ILE A 41 18.45 11.66 7.32
N ARG A 42 18.61 12.91 7.73
CA ARG A 42 19.00 13.95 6.80
C ARG A 42 20.35 13.66 6.16
N SER A 43 21.30 13.26 6.99
CA SER A 43 22.66 13.00 6.51
C SER A 43 22.68 11.82 5.54
N ILE A 44 22.05 10.75 5.92
CA ILE A 44 22.09 9.53 5.11
C ILE A 44 21.30 9.72 3.82
N ALA A 45 20.15 10.40 3.88
CA ALA A 45 19.38 10.67 2.69
C ALA A 45 20.20 11.46 1.69
N SER A 46 20.93 12.46 2.19
CA SER A 46 21.77 13.28 1.33
C SER A 46 22.84 12.43 0.66
N LYS A 47 23.47 11.56 1.43
CA LYS A 47 24.53 10.72 0.88
C LYS A 47 24.01 9.70 -0.13
N MET A 48 22.81 9.27 0.02
CA MET A 48 22.26 8.28 -0.88
C MET A 48 21.44 8.89 -2.02
N GLY A 49 21.37 10.20 -2.05
CA GLY A 49 20.69 10.88 -3.15
C GLY A 49 19.18 10.77 -3.14
N MET A 50 18.60 10.69 -1.96
CA MET A 50 17.15 10.64 -1.85
C MET A 50 16.65 11.75 -0.95
N SER A 51 15.36 12.02 -0.99
CA SER A 51 14.82 13.06 -0.16
C SER A 51 14.75 12.60 1.29
N ARG A 52 14.89 13.54 2.19
CA ARG A 52 14.78 13.24 3.60
C ARG A 52 13.42 12.68 3.94
N GLU A 53 12.39 13.20 3.29
CA GLU A 53 11.04 12.75 3.57
C GLU A 53 10.82 11.29 3.17
N THR A 54 11.38 10.90 2.03
CA THR A 54 11.29 9.53 1.60
C THR A 54 11.91 8.59 2.64
N LEU A 55 13.12 8.90 3.05
CA LEU A 55 13.79 8.05 4.03
C LEU A 55 13.08 8.08 5.38
N ARG A 56 12.59 9.25 5.78
CA ARG A 56 11.88 9.35 7.04
C ARG A 56 10.65 8.46 7.04
N ASN A 57 9.90 8.46 5.94
CA ASN A 57 8.72 7.62 5.85
C ASN A 57 9.08 6.14 5.94
N TRP A 58 10.18 5.74 5.31
CA TRP A 58 10.63 4.37 5.39
C TRP A 58 11.02 3.99 6.82
N ILE A 59 11.66 4.91 7.52
CA ILE A 59 12.08 4.66 8.90
C ILE A 59 10.87 4.51 9.80
N ILE A 60 9.88 5.39 9.63
CA ILE A 60 8.67 5.30 10.43
C ILE A 60 7.98 3.96 10.22
N GLN A 61 7.88 3.53 8.97
CA GLN A 61 7.23 2.26 8.68
C GLN A 61 8.04 1.10 9.24
N ALA A 62 9.36 1.17 9.15
CA ALA A 62 10.21 0.12 9.70
C ALA A 62 10.06 0.03 11.21
N GLU A 63 9.92 1.17 11.88
CA GLU A 63 9.71 1.16 13.32
C GLU A 63 8.36 0.59 13.68
N ARG A 64 7.35 0.85 12.88
CA ARG A 64 6.04 0.24 13.11
C ARG A 64 6.13 -1.27 12.94
N ASP A 65 6.83 -1.71 11.91
CA ASP A 65 6.99 -3.14 11.67
C ASP A 65 7.73 -3.84 12.80
N ARG A 66 8.58 -3.09 13.50
CA ARG A 66 9.31 -3.65 14.65
C ARG A 66 8.54 -3.49 15.95
N GLY A 67 7.37 -2.87 15.89
CA GLY A 67 6.58 -2.64 17.10
C GLY A 67 7.10 -1.50 17.96
N GLN A 68 8.02 -0.71 17.44
CA GLN A 68 8.58 0.41 18.18
C GLN A 68 7.76 1.68 18.06
N ARG A 69 6.80 1.68 17.19
CA ARG A 69 5.96 2.85 16.97
C ARG A 69 4.56 2.36 16.66
N SER A 70 3.56 3.05 17.16
CA SER A 70 2.19 2.64 16.89
C SER A 70 1.86 2.89 15.44
N GLY A 71 0.89 2.17 14.96
CA GLY A 71 0.45 2.27 13.58
C GLY A 71 0.46 0.91 12.93
N ALA A 72 -0.09 0.86 11.72
CA ALA A 72 -0.22 -0.42 11.03
C ALA A 72 1.11 -0.87 10.45
N THR A 73 1.39 -2.15 10.57
CA THR A 73 2.60 -2.72 9.98
C THR A 73 2.41 -2.84 8.48
N THR A 74 3.52 -3.10 7.79
CA THR A 74 3.47 -3.32 6.34
C THR A 74 2.55 -4.48 6.00
N ALA A 75 2.63 -5.55 6.79
CA ALA A 75 1.77 -6.71 6.55
C ALA A 75 0.30 -6.36 6.73
N GLU A 76 0.00 -5.57 7.75
CA GLU A 76 -1.38 -5.16 7.99
C GLU A 76 -1.89 -4.26 6.88
N LEU A 77 -1.04 -3.36 6.39
CA LEU A 77 -1.44 -2.50 5.28
C LEU A 77 -1.70 -3.30 4.02
N ALA A 78 -0.85 -4.28 3.76
CA ALA A 78 -1.05 -5.13 2.59
C ALA A 78 -2.34 -5.92 2.71
N ARG A 79 -2.61 -6.43 3.91
CA ARG A 79 -3.84 -7.18 4.13
C ARG A 79 -5.07 -6.28 3.97
N LEU A 80 -4.98 -5.05 4.45
CA LEU A 80 -6.08 -4.11 4.29
C LEU A 80 -6.36 -3.84 2.82
N LYS A 81 -5.32 -3.63 2.02
CA LYS A 81 -5.52 -3.42 0.60
C LYS A 81 -6.16 -4.61 -0.07
N GLU A 82 -5.75 -5.79 0.32
CA GLU A 82 -6.32 -7.01 -0.24
C GLU A 82 -7.79 -7.12 0.11
N LEU A 83 -8.13 -6.84 1.37
CA LEU A 83 -9.52 -6.91 1.79
C LEU A 83 -10.37 -5.85 1.09
N GLU A 84 -9.82 -4.67 0.88
CA GLU A 84 -10.55 -3.65 0.16
C GLU A 84 -10.82 -4.06 -1.28
N ARG A 85 -9.84 -4.70 -1.92
CA ARG A 85 -10.03 -5.17 -3.27
C ARG A 85 -11.09 -6.27 -3.32
N GLU A 86 -11.01 -7.21 -2.39
CA GLU A 86 -12.01 -8.28 -2.32
C GLU A 86 -13.40 -7.71 -2.09
N ASN A 87 -13.49 -6.70 -1.25
CA ASN A 87 -14.77 -6.08 -0.96
C ASN A 87 -15.36 -5.43 -2.21
N ARG A 88 -14.52 -4.74 -2.98
CA ARG A 88 -14.99 -4.14 -4.23
C ARG A 88 -15.45 -5.21 -5.20
N GLU A 89 -14.70 -6.30 -5.30
CA GLU A 89 -15.07 -7.38 -6.21
C GLU A 89 -16.38 -8.03 -5.81
N LEU A 90 -16.54 -8.24 -4.51
CA LEU A 90 -17.78 -8.84 -4.03
C LEU A 90 -18.98 -7.94 -4.24
N ARG A 91 -18.78 -6.63 -4.04
CA ARG A 91 -19.87 -5.70 -4.28
C ARG A 91 -20.25 -5.67 -5.74
N THR A 92 -19.26 -5.71 -6.63
CA THR A 92 -19.51 -5.73 -8.05
C THR A 92 -20.27 -7.01 -8.44
N ALA A 93 -19.80 -8.15 -7.94
CA ALA A 93 -20.46 -9.42 -8.24
C ALA A 93 -21.88 -9.43 -7.71
N ASN A 94 -22.07 -8.88 -6.51
CA ASN A 94 -23.40 -8.82 -5.93
C ASN A 94 -24.32 -7.93 -6.76
N GLU A 95 -23.80 -6.83 -7.24
CA GLU A 95 -24.60 -5.94 -8.06
C GLU A 95 -24.97 -6.58 -9.37
N ILE A 96 -24.04 -7.29 -9.98
CA ILE A 96 -24.32 -7.99 -11.22
C ILE A 96 -25.39 -9.05 -11.00
N LEU A 97 -25.27 -9.80 -9.91
CA LEU A 97 -26.26 -10.82 -9.61
C LEU A 97 -27.63 -10.20 -9.35
N ARG A 98 -27.65 -9.07 -8.68
CA ARG A 98 -28.91 -8.41 -8.39
C ARG A 98 -29.58 -7.96 -9.67
N LYS A 99 -28.80 -7.38 -10.59
CA LYS A 99 -29.34 -6.93 -11.85
C LYS A 99 -29.80 -8.10 -12.70
N ALA A 100 -29.03 -9.19 -12.68
CA ALA A 100 -29.43 -10.37 -13.43
C ALA A 100 -30.69 -10.97 -12.87
N SER A 101 -30.81 -11.01 -11.55
CA SER A 101 -32.00 -11.53 -10.91
C SER A 101 -33.24 -10.71 -11.28
N ALA A 102 -33.07 -9.39 -11.29
CA ALA A 102 -34.17 -8.51 -11.67
C ALA A 102 -34.58 -8.75 -13.11
N TYR A 103 -33.57 -8.91 -13.97
CA TYR A 103 -33.86 -9.16 -15.37
C TYR A 103 -34.59 -10.50 -15.54
N PHE A 104 -34.11 -11.54 -14.88
CA PHE A 104 -34.75 -12.84 -15.00
C PHE A 104 -36.13 -12.83 -14.38
N ALA A 105 -36.30 -12.09 -13.32
CA ALA A 105 -37.62 -12.02 -12.71
C ALA A 105 -38.61 -11.39 -13.68
N GLN A 106 -38.18 -10.37 -14.37
CA GLN A 106 -39.03 -9.73 -15.30
C GLN A 106 -39.32 -10.61 -16.50
N ALA A 107 -38.28 -11.18 -17.06
CA ALA A 107 -38.43 -12.02 -18.23
C ALA A 107 -39.12 -13.31 -17.93
N GLY A 108 -38.88 -13.83 -16.74
CA GLY A 108 -39.41 -15.13 -16.42
C GLY A 108 -40.64 -15.12 -15.54
N ALA A 109 -41.22 -13.98 -15.42
CA ALA A 109 -42.39 -13.90 -14.55
C ALA A 109 -43.39 -14.89 -14.91
N THR A 110 -43.32 -15.31 -16.11
CA THR A 110 -44.28 -16.22 -16.55
C THR A 110 -44.03 -17.62 -16.13
N ARG A 111 -42.93 -18.00 -15.75
CA ARG A 111 -42.72 -19.31 -15.39
C ARG A 111 -41.90 -19.58 -14.29
N ALA A 112 -41.46 -18.74 -13.70
CA ALA A 112 -40.62 -18.96 -12.70
C ALA A 112 -40.87 -19.94 -11.71
N PRO A 113 -41.89 -20.03 -11.28
CA PRO A 113 -42.18 -20.82 -10.24
C PRO A 113 -41.51 -22.06 -10.07
N SER A 114 -41.44 -22.69 -10.97
CA SER A 114 -41.02 -23.97 -10.79
C SER A 114 -39.79 -24.12 -10.07
N LEU A 115 -38.95 -23.34 -10.18
CA LEU A 115 -37.80 -23.59 -9.63
C LEU A 115 -37.71 -23.61 -8.30
N THR A 116 -38.23 -22.90 -7.78
CA THR A 116 -38.03 -22.85 -6.53
C THR A 116 -38.50 -23.80 -5.83
N GLY A 117 -39.16 -24.15 -6.15
CA GLY A 117 -39.59 -25.16 -5.45
C GLY A 117 -38.88 -25.42 -4.38
N ARG A 118 -38.63 -25.43 -4.22
CA ARG A 118 -38.31 -25.86 -3.37
C ARG A 118 -38.11 -25.93 -3.13
#